data_a81c6571bd44136d232c50527ff0c5e0
#
_entry.id   a81c6571bd44136d232c50527ff0c5e0
#
_cell.length_a   1.000
_cell.length_b   1.000
_cell.length_c   1.000
_cell.angle_alpha   90.00
_cell.angle_beta   90.00
_cell.angle_gamma   90.00
#
_symmetry.space_group_name_H-M   'P 1'
#
loop_
_entity.id
_entity.type
_entity.pdbx_description
1 polymer ?
#
loop_
_entity_poly.entity_id
_entity_poly.type
_entity_poly.pdbx_seq_one_letter_code
_entity_poly.pdbx_strand_id
1 'polypeptide(L)'
;RVGDALLSEVAQRITQLLAGQGLVSRLANDQFTVMLLRPASRTELAQLAASLVEGLAQPWELSEVGAQYMGASLGISLYPDDSANSVELVRHAHSALHATKSAGRGSYRFYIEEFTQITRGRLELRRRLHNALQAGEFALVYQPQLNQQRQTVGAEALLRWSVDDKAVPPDEFIPLAEESGLIVPIGLWVFETACHQMAQWRAEGWQVPLVSVNVSTIQLREPDFTQTLLDVTQRAGVTPASLVLEITESQLLDESLYAIALELKNAGFALSIDDFGTGHSSLIKLKRLPVSELKIDKVFVRDIVADVNDREICATVNALARTLGLEVVAEGVETEEQLQLLIRMGCERFQGWLFAPALPPRQLTEQWLQRQAPHAAQ
;
A
#
# COMPACT_ATOMS: atom_id res chain seq x y z
N ARG A 1 20.84 -23.08 -7.34
CA ARG A 1 22.23 -22.95 -7.86
C ARG A 1 22.64 -21.47 -7.98
N VAL A 2 21.91 -20.60 -8.67
CA VAL A 2 22.23 -19.16 -8.78
C VAL A 2 22.14 -18.47 -7.41
N GLY A 3 21.10 -18.73 -6.62
CA GLY A 3 20.93 -18.16 -5.28
C GLY A 3 22.04 -18.56 -4.31
N ASP A 4 22.52 -19.80 -4.36
CA ASP A 4 23.62 -20.26 -3.47
C ASP A 4 24.97 -19.62 -3.85
N ALA A 5 25.23 -19.46 -5.15
CA ALA A 5 26.41 -18.75 -5.64
C ALA A 5 26.39 -17.29 -5.17
N LEU A 6 25.26 -16.61 -5.32
CA LEU A 6 25.06 -15.23 -4.87
C LEU A 6 25.29 -15.09 -3.36
N LEU A 7 24.71 -15.96 -2.56
CA LEU A 7 24.89 -15.93 -1.10
C LEU A 7 26.34 -16.17 -0.67
N SER A 8 27.08 -16.97 -1.43
CA SER A 8 28.52 -17.16 -1.23
C SER A 8 29.32 -15.89 -1.54
N GLU A 9 29.00 -15.20 -2.62
CA GLU A 9 29.63 -13.93 -2.98
C GLU A 9 29.29 -12.82 -1.95
N VAL A 10 28.04 -12.79 -1.46
CA VAL A 10 27.63 -11.86 -0.37
C VAL A 10 28.48 -12.09 0.87
N ALA A 11 28.65 -13.35 1.29
CA ALA A 11 29.49 -13.69 2.45
C ALA A 11 30.94 -13.23 2.26
N GLN A 12 31.50 -13.43 1.06
CA GLN A 12 32.87 -12.99 0.74
C GLN A 12 33.00 -11.47 0.75
N ARG A 13 32.06 -10.75 0.15
CA ARG A 13 32.06 -9.26 0.13
C ARG A 13 31.92 -8.69 1.54
N ILE A 14 31.06 -9.24 2.37
CA ILE A 14 30.94 -8.84 3.79
C ILE A 14 32.30 -9.07 4.48
N THR A 15 32.93 -10.23 4.30
CA THR A 15 34.21 -10.55 4.94
C THR A 15 35.33 -9.60 4.49
N GLN A 16 35.36 -9.23 3.21
CA GLN A 16 36.31 -8.27 2.67
C GLN A 16 36.11 -6.87 3.25
N LEU A 17 34.83 -6.40 3.31
CA LEU A 17 34.50 -5.08 3.86
C LEU A 17 34.83 -4.98 5.38
N LEU A 18 34.72 -6.09 6.12
CA LEU A 18 35.10 -6.14 7.53
C LEU A 18 36.61 -6.14 7.76
N ALA A 19 37.42 -6.41 6.76
CA ALA A 19 38.90 -6.38 6.83
C ALA A 19 39.47 -7.12 8.05
N GLY A 20 38.87 -8.24 8.45
CA GLY A 20 39.31 -9.04 9.60
C GLY A 20 38.87 -8.54 10.98
N GLN A 21 38.05 -7.49 11.05
CA GLN A 21 37.58 -6.90 12.32
C GLN A 21 36.45 -7.70 12.99
N GLY A 22 35.90 -8.72 12.34
CA GLY A 22 34.76 -9.46 12.84
C GLY A 22 34.59 -10.84 12.24
N LEU A 23 33.63 -11.57 12.80
CA LEU A 23 33.21 -12.88 12.34
C LEU A 23 31.90 -12.75 11.56
N VAL A 24 31.80 -13.45 10.44
CA VAL A 24 30.58 -13.53 9.60
C VAL A 24 29.98 -14.90 9.72
N SER A 25 28.70 -14.98 9.97
CA SER A 25 27.94 -16.23 9.99
C SER A 25 26.63 -16.05 9.23
N ARG A 26 26.22 -17.06 8.49
CA ARG A 26 24.88 -17.08 7.87
C ARG A 26 23.88 -17.68 8.86
N LEU A 27 22.83 -16.94 9.16
CA LEU A 27 21.83 -17.36 10.15
C LEU A 27 20.74 -18.23 9.50
N ALA A 28 20.10 -17.72 8.45
CA ALA A 28 19.10 -18.44 7.66
C ALA A 28 18.82 -17.66 6.37
N ASN A 29 18.40 -18.33 5.32
CA ASN A 29 17.98 -17.73 4.03
C ASN A 29 18.96 -16.66 3.50
N ASP A 30 18.56 -15.39 3.52
CA ASP A 30 19.31 -14.20 3.11
C ASP A 30 19.92 -13.42 4.28
N GLN A 31 19.88 -13.96 5.50
CA GLN A 31 20.33 -13.28 6.72
C GLN A 31 21.73 -13.71 7.15
N PHE A 32 22.58 -12.70 7.34
CA PHE A 32 23.93 -12.84 7.84
C PHE A 32 24.04 -12.14 9.19
N THR A 33 24.84 -12.71 10.09
CA THR A 33 25.23 -12.09 11.36
C THR A 33 26.71 -11.75 11.31
N VAL A 34 27.02 -10.53 11.70
CA VAL A 34 28.38 -10.04 11.87
C VAL A 34 28.61 -9.78 13.34
N MET A 35 29.67 -10.36 13.91
CA MET A 35 30.09 -10.12 15.28
C MET A 35 31.44 -9.41 15.29
N LEU A 36 31.46 -8.19 15.80
CA LEU A 36 32.68 -7.40 15.99
C LEU A 36 33.20 -7.59 17.42
N LEU A 37 34.48 -7.94 17.57
CA LEU A 37 35.02 -8.29 18.85
C LEU A 37 35.59 -7.09 19.64
N ARG A 38 35.92 -5.99 18.96
CA ARG A 38 36.50 -4.79 19.55
C ARG A 38 36.14 -3.53 18.78
N PRO A 39 34.87 -3.12 18.76
CA PRO A 39 34.54 -1.83 18.17
C PRO A 39 35.07 -0.72 19.06
N ALA A 40 35.78 0.27 18.47
CA ALA A 40 36.39 1.33 19.22
C ALA A 40 35.38 2.40 19.68
N SER A 41 34.35 2.68 18.85
CA SER A 41 33.31 3.65 19.18
C SER A 41 32.02 3.41 18.40
N ARG A 42 30.91 3.98 18.87
CA ARG A 42 29.63 3.96 18.15
C ARG A 42 29.71 4.66 16.79
N THR A 43 30.56 5.69 16.69
CA THR A 43 30.78 6.42 15.42
C THR A 43 31.50 5.55 14.39
N GLU A 44 32.51 4.81 14.79
CA GLU A 44 33.22 3.85 13.91
C GLU A 44 32.31 2.72 13.46
N LEU A 45 31.46 2.23 14.37
CA LEU A 45 30.43 1.24 14.01
C LEU A 45 29.44 1.78 12.99
N ALA A 46 29.00 3.04 13.13
CA ALA A 46 28.12 3.69 12.18
C ALA A 46 28.79 3.84 10.80
N GLN A 47 30.06 4.19 10.75
CA GLN A 47 30.84 4.29 9.51
C GLN A 47 30.99 2.89 8.84
N LEU A 48 31.31 1.88 9.62
CA LEU A 48 31.42 0.51 9.11
C LEU A 48 30.06 0.00 8.58
N ALA A 49 28.97 0.29 9.31
CA ALA A 49 27.63 -0.07 8.85
C ALA A 49 27.24 0.62 7.56
N ALA A 50 27.56 1.92 7.42
CA ALA A 50 27.37 2.66 6.17
C ALA A 50 28.18 2.04 5.02
N SER A 51 29.47 1.73 5.24
CA SER A 51 30.33 1.09 4.25
C SER A 51 29.81 -0.30 3.83
N LEU A 52 29.24 -1.06 4.76
CA LEU A 52 28.62 -2.35 4.46
C LEU A 52 27.36 -2.16 3.59
N VAL A 53 26.50 -1.21 3.91
CA VAL A 53 25.29 -0.91 3.12
C VAL A 53 25.68 -0.50 1.71
N GLU A 54 26.61 0.45 1.56
CA GLU A 54 27.09 0.95 0.27
C GLU A 54 27.81 -0.14 -0.54
N GLY A 55 28.69 -0.91 0.10
CA GLY A 55 29.44 -1.97 -0.55
C GLY A 55 28.55 -3.13 -1.02
N LEU A 56 27.48 -3.45 -0.28
CA LEU A 56 26.52 -4.48 -0.65
C LEU A 56 25.50 -3.99 -1.70
N ALA A 57 25.35 -2.70 -1.88
CA ALA A 57 24.52 -2.10 -2.94
C ALA A 57 25.24 -2.04 -4.30
N GLN A 58 26.57 -2.29 -4.36
CA GLN A 58 27.30 -2.34 -5.62
C GLN A 58 26.83 -3.54 -6.49
N PRO A 59 26.91 -3.43 -7.83
CA PRO A 59 26.47 -4.48 -8.74
C PRO A 59 27.10 -5.85 -8.42
N TRP A 60 26.31 -6.88 -8.61
CA TRP A 60 26.71 -8.30 -8.48
C TRP A 60 26.81 -8.91 -9.88
N GLU A 61 28.01 -9.27 -10.30
CA GLU A 61 28.22 -9.91 -11.59
C GLU A 61 28.05 -11.42 -11.46
N LEU A 62 26.88 -11.92 -11.83
CA LEU A 62 26.58 -13.35 -11.85
C LEU A 62 26.74 -13.88 -13.26
N SER A 63 27.60 -14.90 -13.43
CA SER A 63 27.99 -15.47 -14.72
C SER A 63 26.80 -16.00 -15.56
N GLU A 64 25.66 -16.30 -14.94
CA GLU A 64 24.49 -16.85 -15.65
C GLU A 64 23.39 -15.80 -15.95
N VAL A 65 23.35 -14.65 -15.24
CA VAL A 65 22.23 -13.68 -15.29
C VAL A 65 22.69 -12.22 -15.48
N GLY A 66 24.02 -11.97 -15.58
CA GLY A 66 24.56 -10.62 -15.72
C GLY A 66 24.53 -9.82 -14.42
N ALA A 67 24.71 -8.49 -14.53
CA ALA A 67 24.75 -7.59 -13.38
C ALA A 67 23.40 -7.50 -12.67
N GLN A 68 23.38 -7.76 -11.37
CA GLN A 68 22.21 -7.64 -10.49
C GLN A 68 22.45 -6.57 -9.44
N TYR A 69 21.41 -5.82 -9.09
CA TYR A 69 21.46 -4.78 -8.07
C TYR A 69 20.65 -5.23 -6.86
N MET A 70 21.26 -5.26 -5.69
CA MET A 70 20.60 -5.63 -4.44
C MET A 70 21.08 -4.73 -3.31
N GLY A 71 20.17 -4.32 -2.44
CA GLY A 71 20.51 -3.58 -1.24
C GLY A 71 20.53 -4.45 0.00
N ALA A 72 21.25 -4.02 1.04
CA ALA A 72 21.24 -4.63 2.35
C ALA A 72 20.70 -3.68 3.41
N SER A 73 20.00 -4.23 4.40
CA SER A 73 19.57 -3.51 5.60
C SER A 73 20.24 -4.12 6.81
N LEU A 74 20.69 -3.29 7.76
CA LEU A 74 21.39 -3.75 8.96
C LEU A 74 20.67 -3.32 10.24
N GLY A 75 20.64 -4.24 11.21
CA GLY A 75 20.26 -3.95 12.60
C GLY A 75 21.44 -4.21 13.52
N ILE A 76 21.72 -3.30 14.44
CA ILE A 76 22.92 -3.29 15.28
C ILE A 76 22.52 -3.29 16.75
N SER A 77 23.10 -4.18 17.55
CA SER A 77 23.01 -4.18 19.01
C SER A 77 24.41 -4.18 19.63
N LEU A 78 24.54 -3.58 20.77
CA LEU A 78 25.81 -3.33 21.44
C LEU A 78 25.88 -4.09 22.78
N TYR A 79 26.99 -4.77 23.01
CA TYR A 79 27.33 -5.34 24.31
C TYR A 79 28.25 -4.36 25.05
N PRO A 80 28.06 -4.11 26.35
CA PRO A 80 26.94 -4.56 27.20
C PRO A 80 25.74 -3.64 27.20
N ASP A 81 25.75 -2.54 26.40
CA ASP A 81 24.80 -1.41 26.47
C ASP A 81 23.36 -1.86 26.24
N ASP A 82 23.13 -2.67 25.21
CA ASP A 82 21.78 -3.13 24.87
C ASP A 82 21.37 -4.42 25.58
N SER A 83 22.32 -5.31 25.92
CA SER A 83 22.15 -6.46 26.79
C SER A 83 23.50 -7.13 27.12
N ALA A 84 23.58 -7.78 28.28
CA ALA A 84 24.68 -8.67 28.64
C ALA A 84 24.46 -10.13 28.18
N ASN A 85 23.30 -10.46 27.64
CA ASN A 85 22.90 -11.78 27.16
C ASN A 85 23.03 -11.89 25.66
N SER A 86 23.81 -12.86 25.17
CA SER A 86 24.05 -13.05 23.73
C SER A 86 22.78 -13.33 22.91
N VAL A 87 21.84 -14.10 23.48
CA VAL A 87 20.55 -14.40 22.83
C VAL A 87 19.71 -13.13 22.69
N GLU A 88 19.72 -12.30 23.73
CA GLU A 88 19.02 -11.00 23.68
C GLU A 88 19.67 -10.03 22.71
N LEU A 89 21.01 -9.97 22.65
CA LEU A 89 21.69 -9.13 21.66
C LEU A 89 21.30 -9.49 20.23
N VAL A 90 21.27 -10.77 19.87
CA VAL A 90 20.80 -11.21 18.54
C VAL A 90 19.36 -10.80 18.31
N ARG A 91 18.49 -10.96 19.30
CA ARG A 91 17.08 -10.53 19.20
C ARG A 91 16.95 -9.02 19.04
N HIS A 92 17.75 -8.22 19.75
CA HIS A 92 17.79 -6.76 19.66
C HIS A 92 18.28 -6.29 18.27
N ALA A 93 19.35 -6.90 17.76
CA ALA A 93 19.82 -6.63 16.40
C ALA A 93 18.75 -6.97 15.36
N HIS A 94 18.02 -8.06 15.55
CA HIS A 94 16.91 -8.45 14.65
C HIS A 94 15.74 -7.45 14.74
N SER A 95 15.40 -6.95 15.92
CA SER A 95 14.38 -5.90 16.10
C SER A 95 14.77 -4.61 15.38
N ALA A 96 16.05 -4.19 15.49
CA ALA A 96 16.58 -3.04 14.78
C ALA A 96 16.59 -3.25 13.25
N LEU A 97 16.94 -4.46 12.77
CA LEU A 97 16.87 -4.81 11.36
C LEU A 97 15.44 -4.71 10.81
N HIS A 98 14.47 -5.20 11.58
CA HIS A 98 13.06 -5.11 11.20
C HIS A 98 12.60 -3.65 11.08
N ALA A 99 12.93 -2.81 12.06
CA ALA A 99 12.66 -1.38 12.03
C ALA A 99 13.33 -0.68 10.83
N THR A 100 14.54 -1.12 10.43
CA THR A 100 15.22 -0.62 9.24
C THR A 100 14.46 -0.97 7.97
N LYS A 101 14.04 -2.23 7.83
CA LYS A 101 13.29 -2.71 6.65
C LYS A 101 11.94 -1.98 6.51
N SER A 102 11.25 -1.71 7.61
CA SER A 102 9.97 -0.99 7.63
C SER A 102 10.10 0.50 7.27
N ALA A 103 11.27 1.11 7.51
CA ALA A 103 11.51 2.53 7.25
C ALA A 103 12.14 2.84 5.87
N GLY A 104 12.12 1.87 4.93
CA GLY A 104 12.54 2.11 3.55
C GLY A 104 13.71 1.29 3.05
N ARG A 105 14.20 0.31 3.82
CA ARG A 105 15.32 -0.59 3.43
C ARG A 105 16.62 0.13 3.05
N GLY A 106 17.68 -0.60 2.73
CA GLY A 106 18.93 -0.04 2.23
C GLY A 106 19.68 0.90 3.23
N SER A 107 19.54 0.68 4.52
CA SER A 107 20.13 1.50 5.57
C SER A 107 20.49 0.67 6.80
N TYR A 108 20.93 1.32 7.89
CA TYR A 108 21.21 0.65 9.17
C TYR A 108 20.57 1.38 10.33
N ARG A 109 20.27 0.65 11.42
CA ARG A 109 19.81 1.22 12.69
C ARG A 109 20.45 0.52 13.88
N PHE A 110 20.78 1.31 14.89
CA PHE A 110 21.12 0.78 16.23
C PHE A 110 19.84 0.42 16.96
N TYR A 111 19.91 -0.61 17.78
CA TYR A 111 18.82 -0.99 18.66
C TYR A 111 18.43 0.14 19.61
N ILE A 112 17.16 0.29 19.83
CA ILE A 112 16.53 1.05 20.91
C ILE A 112 15.36 0.22 21.46
N GLU A 113 15.07 0.35 22.74
CA GLU A 113 14.07 -0.49 23.41
C GLU A 113 12.69 -0.42 22.77
N GLU A 114 12.32 0.73 22.22
CA GLU A 114 11.08 0.94 21.45
C GLU A 114 10.92 -0.04 20.28
N PHE A 115 12.01 -0.47 19.64
CA PHE A 115 11.93 -1.46 18.54
C PHE A 115 11.48 -2.83 19.04
N THR A 116 11.81 -3.22 20.27
CA THR A 116 11.31 -4.46 20.88
C THR A 116 9.81 -4.34 21.15
N GLN A 117 9.35 -3.19 21.63
CA GLN A 117 7.92 -2.92 21.85
C GLN A 117 7.14 -2.98 20.53
N ILE A 118 7.64 -2.30 19.49
CA ILE A 118 7.06 -2.32 18.15
C ILE A 118 6.99 -3.75 17.61
N THR A 119 8.08 -4.53 17.72
CA THR A 119 8.12 -5.90 17.21
C THR A 119 7.15 -6.82 17.96
N ARG A 120 7.04 -6.69 19.29
CA ARG A 120 6.05 -7.43 20.10
C ARG A 120 4.62 -7.03 19.76
N GLY A 121 4.36 -5.74 19.64
CA GLY A 121 3.05 -5.21 19.21
C GLY A 121 2.63 -5.76 17.85
N ARG A 122 3.54 -5.78 16.88
CA ARG A 122 3.29 -6.33 15.54
C ARG A 122 2.99 -7.83 15.55
N LEU A 123 3.71 -8.62 16.38
CA LEU A 123 3.45 -10.05 16.53
C LEU A 123 2.07 -10.31 17.15
N GLU A 124 1.71 -9.56 18.18
CA GLU A 124 0.40 -9.67 18.83
C GLU A 124 -0.71 -9.22 17.86
N LEU A 125 -0.49 -8.12 17.13
CA LEU A 125 -1.43 -7.64 16.13
C LEU A 125 -1.65 -8.67 15.02
N ARG A 126 -0.58 -9.32 14.52
CA ARG A 126 -0.67 -10.41 13.54
C ARG A 126 -1.49 -11.60 14.07
N ARG A 127 -1.29 -11.97 15.34
CA ARG A 127 -2.06 -13.04 15.98
C ARG A 127 -3.54 -12.70 16.08
N ARG A 128 -3.88 -11.44 16.43
CA ARG A 128 -5.26 -10.96 16.50
C ARG A 128 -5.90 -10.89 15.12
N LEU A 129 -5.18 -10.41 14.13
CA LEU A 129 -5.64 -10.30 12.76
C LEU A 129 -6.15 -11.62 12.17
N HIS A 130 -5.53 -12.74 12.57
CA HIS A 130 -5.96 -14.08 12.15
C HIS A 130 -7.40 -14.41 12.54
N ASN A 131 -7.87 -13.89 13.66
CA ASN A 131 -9.21 -14.13 14.19
C ASN A 131 -10.19 -12.96 13.93
N ALA A 132 -9.71 -11.82 13.44
CA ALA A 132 -10.45 -10.57 13.35
C ALA A 132 -11.74 -10.67 12.52
N LEU A 133 -11.70 -11.43 11.40
CA LEU A 133 -12.89 -11.69 10.59
C LEU A 133 -13.99 -12.44 11.36
N GLN A 134 -13.62 -13.48 12.11
CA GLN A 134 -14.58 -14.27 12.89
C GLN A 134 -15.07 -13.50 14.11
N ALA A 135 -14.23 -12.63 14.68
CA ALA A 135 -14.58 -11.79 15.81
C ALA A 135 -15.46 -10.58 15.43
N GLY A 136 -15.64 -10.30 14.14
CA GLY A 136 -16.43 -9.17 13.67
C GLY A 136 -15.77 -7.82 13.98
N GLU A 137 -14.42 -7.77 14.02
CA GLU A 137 -13.64 -6.60 14.38
C GLU A 137 -13.44 -5.62 13.20
N PHE A 138 -13.85 -6.02 11.98
CA PHE A 138 -13.77 -5.18 10.79
C PHE A 138 -15.07 -4.42 10.54
N ALA A 139 -14.93 -3.21 10.02
CA ALA A 139 -16.03 -2.40 9.53
C ALA A 139 -15.62 -1.68 8.22
N LEU A 140 -16.60 -1.38 7.37
CA LEU A 140 -16.42 -0.47 6.24
C LEU A 140 -16.97 0.91 6.58
N VAL A 141 -16.19 1.92 6.24
CA VAL A 141 -16.62 3.30 6.17
C VAL A 141 -16.46 3.79 4.74
N TYR A 142 -17.17 4.84 4.38
CA TYR A 142 -17.21 5.31 3.00
C TYR A 142 -16.86 6.80 2.95
N GLN A 143 -15.93 7.17 2.08
CA GLN A 143 -15.60 8.56 1.84
C GLN A 143 -16.23 9.02 0.52
N PRO A 144 -17.07 10.08 0.53
CA PRO A 144 -17.74 10.53 -0.67
C PRO A 144 -16.76 11.16 -1.67
N GLN A 145 -16.98 10.86 -2.94
CA GLN A 145 -16.31 11.48 -4.08
C GLN A 145 -17.31 12.40 -4.79
N LEU A 146 -16.95 13.66 -4.97
CA LEU A 146 -17.82 14.70 -5.47
C LEU A 146 -17.37 15.22 -6.83
N ASN A 147 -18.33 15.66 -7.63
CA ASN A 147 -18.05 16.42 -8.84
C ASN A 147 -17.87 17.92 -8.56
N GLN A 148 -17.61 18.71 -9.60
CA GLN A 148 -17.48 20.18 -9.52
C GLN A 148 -18.73 20.88 -8.99
N GLN A 149 -19.91 20.29 -9.13
CA GLN A 149 -21.18 20.78 -8.60
C GLN A 149 -21.46 20.30 -7.17
N ARG A 150 -20.46 19.67 -6.51
CA ARG A 150 -20.56 19.08 -5.16
C ARG A 150 -21.64 18.01 -5.03
N GLN A 151 -21.97 17.33 -6.10
CA GLN A 151 -22.85 16.17 -6.09
C GLN A 151 -22.00 14.91 -5.87
N THR A 152 -22.47 14.01 -5.05
CA THR A 152 -21.80 12.70 -4.82
C THR A 152 -21.94 11.83 -6.06
N VAL A 153 -20.81 11.49 -6.67
CA VAL A 153 -20.74 10.67 -7.88
C VAL A 153 -20.07 9.32 -7.61
N GLY A 154 -19.30 9.23 -6.52
CA GLY A 154 -18.64 8.02 -6.05
C GLY A 154 -18.52 7.98 -4.54
N ALA A 155 -18.06 6.85 -4.03
CA ALA A 155 -17.67 6.69 -2.64
C ALA A 155 -16.57 5.61 -2.54
N GLU A 156 -15.49 5.89 -1.84
CA GLU A 156 -14.45 4.91 -1.57
C GLU A 156 -14.78 4.12 -0.30
N ALA A 157 -14.81 2.78 -0.41
CA ALA A 157 -14.99 1.86 0.71
C ALA A 157 -13.64 1.62 1.40
N LEU A 158 -13.54 2.07 2.63
CA LEU A 158 -12.32 2.06 3.42
C LEU A 158 -12.45 1.10 4.59
N LEU A 159 -11.56 0.12 4.64
CA LEU A 159 -11.51 -0.86 5.72
C LEU A 159 -11.06 -0.20 7.03
N ARG A 160 -11.75 -0.55 8.12
CA ARG A 160 -11.37 -0.18 9.49
C ARG A 160 -11.31 -1.44 10.33
N TRP A 161 -10.30 -1.51 11.16
CA TRP A 161 -10.13 -2.56 12.16
C TRP A 161 -10.08 -1.96 13.54
N SER A 162 -10.85 -2.50 14.47
CA SER A 162 -10.88 -2.09 15.86
C SER A 162 -10.68 -3.28 16.78
N VAL A 163 -9.77 -3.15 17.72
CA VAL A 163 -9.42 -4.18 18.72
C VAL A 163 -9.66 -3.59 20.11
N ASP A 164 -10.51 -4.21 20.90
CA ASP A 164 -10.88 -3.71 22.24
C ASP A 164 -11.30 -2.21 22.19
N ASP A 165 -12.16 -1.84 21.24
CA ASP A 165 -12.64 -0.48 20.96
C ASP A 165 -11.54 0.52 20.54
N LYS A 166 -10.34 0.06 20.24
CA LYS A 166 -9.25 0.91 19.73
C LYS A 166 -9.07 0.68 18.23
N ALA A 167 -9.10 1.78 17.46
CA ALA A 167 -8.83 1.72 16.05
C ALA A 167 -7.36 1.35 15.78
N VAL A 168 -7.15 0.40 14.89
CA VAL A 168 -5.82 0.04 14.36
C VAL A 168 -5.68 0.71 12.99
N PRO A 169 -4.61 1.52 12.77
CA PRO A 169 -4.39 2.18 11.50
C PRO A 169 -4.22 1.20 10.34
N PRO A 170 -4.81 1.46 9.14
CA PRO A 170 -4.61 0.63 7.96
C PRO A 170 -3.14 0.39 7.61
N ASP A 171 -2.30 1.42 7.73
CA ASP A 171 -0.85 1.35 7.46
C ASP A 171 -0.11 0.36 8.37
N GLU A 172 -0.68 0.00 9.52
CA GLU A 172 -0.12 -1.00 10.43
C GLU A 172 -0.59 -2.42 10.08
N PHE A 173 -1.89 -2.61 9.78
CA PHE A 173 -2.42 -3.97 9.64
C PHE A 173 -2.51 -4.47 8.20
N ILE A 174 -2.67 -3.61 7.20
CA ILE A 174 -2.71 -4.04 5.79
C ILE A 174 -1.42 -4.76 5.38
N PRO A 175 -0.21 -4.23 5.66
CA PRO A 175 1.03 -4.96 5.37
C PRO A 175 1.12 -6.31 6.09
N LEU A 176 0.60 -6.42 7.32
CA LEU A 176 0.56 -7.69 8.05
C LEU A 176 -0.40 -8.69 7.42
N ALA A 177 -1.55 -8.21 6.93
CA ALA A 177 -2.50 -9.03 6.19
C ALA A 177 -1.90 -9.55 4.89
N GLU A 178 -1.16 -8.73 4.17
CA GLU A 178 -0.45 -9.12 2.95
C GLU A 178 0.66 -10.13 3.22
N GLU A 179 1.56 -9.86 4.17
CA GLU A 179 2.66 -10.77 4.55
C GLU A 179 2.16 -12.15 5.01
N SER A 180 0.97 -12.21 5.60
CA SER A 180 0.38 -13.45 6.10
C SER A 180 -0.60 -14.13 5.13
N GLY A 181 -0.91 -13.50 3.98
CA GLY A 181 -1.93 -13.96 3.04
C GLY A 181 -3.37 -13.74 3.53
N LEU A 182 -3.57 -13.18 4.72
CA LEU A 182 -4.91 -12.88 5.25
C LEU A 182 -5.63 -11.78 4.48
N ILE A 183 -4.90 -11.01 3.67
CA ILE A 183 -5.49 -9.98 2.79
C ILE A 183 -6.49 -10.58 1.80
N VAL A 184 -6.35 -11.87 1.41
CA VAL A 184 -7.26 -12.55 0.50
C VAL A 184 -8.66 -12.71 1.11
N PRO A 185 -8.84 -13.40 2.25
CA PRO A 185 -10.17 -13.51 2.87
C PRO A 185 -10.70 -12.16 3.39
N ILE A 186 -9.83 -11.25 3.87
CA ILE A 186 -10.23 -9.91 4.29
C ILE A 186 -10.77 -9.11 3.10
N GLY A 187 -10.06 -9.10 1.97
CA GLY A 187 -10.49 -8.36 0.80
C GLY A 187 -11.76 -8.92 0.16
N LEU A 188 -11.97 -10.25 0.19
CA LEU A 188 -13.24 -10.84 -0.23
C LEU A 188 -14.39 -10.35 0.68
N TRP A 189 -14.20 -10.34 1.99
CA TRP A 189 -15.17 -9.80 2.94
C TRP A 189 -15.48 -8.32 2.70
N VAL A 190 -14.45 -7.51 2.42
CA VAL A 190 -14.60 -6.09 2.04
C VAL A 190 -15.50 -5.95 0.82
N PHE A 191 -15.20 -6.72 -0.24
CA PHE A 191 -15.94 -6.67 -1.50
C PHE A 191 -17.40 -7.13 -1.31
N GLU A 192 -17.64 -8.24 -0.60
CA GLU A 192 -18.98 -8.73 -0.25
C GLU A 192 -19.75 -7.68 0.56
N THR A 193 -19.12 -7.09 1.57
CA THR A 193 -19.75 -6.08 2.43
C THR A 193 -20.10 -4.81 1.63
N ALA A 194 -19.23 -4.35 0.75
CA ALA A 194 -19.49 -3.22 -0.14
C ALA A 194 -20.69 -3.49 -1.08
N CYS A 195 -20.72 -4.67 -1.71
CA CYS A 195 -21.83 -5.07 -2.57
C CYS A 195 -23.17 -5.15 -1.80
N HIS A 196 -23.18 -5.73 -0.60
CA HIS A 196 -24.38 -5.78 0.24
C HIS A 196 -24.85 -4.37 0.64
N GLN A 197 -23.93 -3.48 0.98
CA GLN A 197 -24.27 -2.10 1.32
C GLN A 197 -24.87 -1.35 0.12
N MET A 198 -24.33 -1.52 -1.08
CA MET A 198 -24.90 -0.95 -2.31
C MET A 198 -26.32 -1.46 -2.57
N ALA A 199 -26.56 -2.76 -2.39
CA ALA A 199 -27.88 -3.36 -2.54
C ALA A 199 -28.87 -2.79 -1.51
N GLN A 200 -28.44 -2.61 -0.27
CA GLN A 200 -29.23 -1.99 0.80
C GLN A 200 -29.59 -0.53 0.45
N TRP A 201 -28.63 0.29 0.05
CA TRP A 201 -28.89 1.68 -0.37
C TRP A 201 -29.93 1.74 -1.49
N ARG A 202 -29.83 0.86 -2.49
CA ARG A 202 -30.80 0.78 -3.57
C ARG A 202 -32.18 0.39 -3.08
N ALA A 203 -32.28 -0.60 -2.19
CA ALA A 203 -33.55 -1.04 -1.61
C ALA A 203 -34.22 0.05 -0.75
N GLU A 204 -33.44 0.91 -0.11
CA GLU A 204 -33.91 2.06 0.67
C GLU A 204 -34.26 3.28 -0.20
N GLY A 205 -34.06 3.20 -1.52
CA GLY A 205 -34.39 4.25 -2.49
C GLY A 205 -33.36 5.37 -2.59
N TRP A 206 -32.09 5.08 -2.24
CA TRP A 206 -30.99 6.01 -2.46
C TRP A 206 -30.40 5.86 -3.89
N GLN A 207 -29.89 6.97 -4.44
CA GLN A 207 -29.03 6.90 -5.63
C GLN A 207 -27.69 6.32 -5.21
N VAL A 208 -27.39 5.11 -5.69
CA VAL A 208 -26.14 4.43 -5.36
C VAL A 208 -25.03 4.98 -6.24
N PRO A 209 -23.99 5.61 -5.65
CA PRO A 209 -22.86 6.10 -6.41
C PRO A 209 -22.00 4.93 -6.91
N LEU A 210 -20.98 5.21 -7.74
CA LEU A 210 -19.90 4.26 -7.96
C LEU A 210 -19.22 3.97 -6.61
N VAL A 211 -18.88 2.71 -6.35
CA VAL A 211 -18.15 2.35 -5.13
C VAL A 211 -16.78 1.81 -5.50
N SER A 212 -15.75 2.49 -5.00
CA SER A 212 -14.36 2.08 -5.15
C SER A 212 -13.95 1.14 -4.01
N VAL A 213 -13.19 0.11 -4.35
CA VAL A 213 -12.66 -0.89 -3.42
C VAL A 213 -11.19 -1.13 -3.72
N ASN A 214 -10.35 -0.98 -2.71
CA ASN A 214 -8.92 -1.27 -2.79
C ASN A 214 -8.65 -2.77 -2.95
N VAL A 215 -7.75 -3.14 -3.87
CA VAL A 215 -7.39 -4.53 -4.17
C VAL A 215 -5.86 -4.70 -4.12
N SER A 216 -5.41 -5.68 -3.32
CA SER A 216 -3.99 -6.04 -3.24
C SER A 216 -3.55 -6.93 -4.42
N THR A 217 -2.27 -6.83 -4.81
CA THR A 217 -1.66 -7.75 -5.80
C THR A 217 -1.76 -9.22 -5.42
N ILE A 218 -1.78 -9.52 -4.13
CA ILE A 218 -1.91 -10.90 -3.63
C ILE A 218 -3.29 -11.44 -4.01
N GLN A 219 -4.34 -10.63 -3.87
CA GLN A 219 -5.69 -11.01 -4.28
C GLN A 219 -5.80 -11.19 -5.80
N LEU A 220 -5.18 -10.28 -6.59
CA LEU A 220 -5.19 -10.39 -8.05
C LEU A 220 -4.55 -11.68 -8.58
N ARG A 221 -3.63 -12.28 -7.81
CA ARG A 221 -2.96 -13.54 -8.18
C ARG A 221 -3.72 -14.80 -7.74
N GLU A 222 -4.81 -14.65 -7.00
CA GLU A 222 -5.62 -15.80 -6.62
C GLU A 222 -6.29 -16.42 -7.85
N PRO A 223 -6.32 -17.76 -7.93
CA PRO A 223 -7.07 -18.45 -8.99
C PRO A 223 -8.54 -18.01 -8.98
N ASP A 224 -9.12 -17.84 -10.16
CA ASP A 224 -10.53 -17.52 -10.35
C ASP A 224 -10.99 -16.21 -9.66
N PHE A 225 -10.07 -15.28 -9.40
CA PHE A 225 -10.37 -14.02 -8.71
C PHE A 225 -11.52 -13.25 -9.39
N THR A 226 -11.47 -13.07 -10.72
CA THR A 226 -12.54 -12.40 -11.49
C THR A 226 -13.86 -13.11 -11.31
N GLN A 227 -13.89 -14.45 -11.41
CA GLN A 227 -15.12 -15.22 -11.26
C GLN A 227 -15.70 -15.09 -9.85
N THR A 228 -14.85 -15.10 -8.83
CA THR A 228 -15.25 -14.88 -7.43
C THR A 228 -15.95 -13.53 -7.27
N LEU A 229 -15.41 -12.47 -7.83
CA LEU A 229 -16.03 -11.13 -7.78
C LEU A 229 -17.37 -11.10 -8.55
N LEU A 230 -17.45 -11.74 -9.72
CA LEU A 230 -18.69 -11.85 -10.48
C LEU A 230 -19.78 -12.58 -9.69
N ASP A 231 -19.45 -13.67 -9.03
CA ASP A 231 -20.40 -14.44 -8.22
C ASP A 231 -20.93 -13.61 -7.04
N VAL A 232 -20.07 -12.79 -6.41
CA VAL A 232 -20.48 -11.87 -5.35
C VAL A 232 -21.43 -10.80 -5.88
N THR A 233 -21.08 -10.14 -6.99
CA THR A 233 -21.93 -9.09 -7.59
C THR A 233 -23.28 -9.65 -8.01
N GLN A 234 -23.30 -10.84 -8.59
CA GLN A 234 -24.55 -11.53 -8.99
C GLN A 234 -25.43 -11.84 -7.78
N ARG A 235 -24.86 -12.39 -6.70
CA ARG A 235 -25.61 -12.70 -5.46
C ARG A 235 -26.19 -11.45 -4.80
N ALA A 236 -25.45 -10.33 -4.84
CA ALA A 236 -25.90 -9.06 -4.27
C ALA A 236 -26.83 -8.26 -5.20
N GLY A 237 -27.00 -8.66 -6.46
CA GLY A 237 -27.78 -7.91 -7.44
C GLY A 237 -27.13 -6.57 -7.83
N VAL A 238 -25.80 -6.49 -7.74
CA VAL A 238 -25.00 -5.30 -8.10
C VAL A 238 -24.36 -5.53 -9.47
N THR A 239 -24.34 -4.48 -10.32
CA THR A 239 -23.65 -4.58 -11.62
C THR A 239 -22.16 -4.33 -11.45
N PRO A 240 -21.26 -5.11 -12.10
CA PRO A 240 -19.82 -4.85 -12.06
C PRO A 240 -19.45 -3.41 -12.43
N ALA A 241 -20.16 -2.80 -13.38
CA ALA A 241 -19.92 -1.43 -13.83
C ALA A 241 -20.17 -0.35 -12.75
N SER A 242 -20.82 -0.68 -11.64
CA SER A 242 -20.96 0.23 -10.50
C SER A 242 -19.85 0.10 -9.45
N LEU A 243 -18.85 -0.75 -9.71
CA LEU A 243 -17.69 -0.98 -8.86
C LEU A 243 -16.40 -0.56 -9.55
N VAL A 244 -15.55 0.15 -8.81
CA VAL A 244 -14.21 0.53 -9.24
C VAL A 244 -13.20 -0.24 -8.39
N LEU A 245 -12.31 -0.98 -9.01
CA LEU A 245 -11.24 -1.70 -8.31
C LEU A 245 -9.99 -0.83 -8.34
N GLU A 246 -9.53 -0.39 -7.17
CA GLU A 246 -8.37 0.48 -7.02
C GLU A 246 -7.13 -0.37 -6.80
N ILE A 247 -6.10 -0.12 -7.61
CA ILE A 247 -4.84 -0.87 -7.63
C ILE A 247 -3.72 0.16 -7.66
N THR A 248 -2.74 0.06 -6.78
CA THR A 248 -1.65 1.05 -6.73
C THR A 248 -0.78 1.01 -7.99
N GLU A 249 -0.17 2.16 -8.31
CA GLU A 249 0.72 2.34 -9.47
C GLU A 249 1.80 1.25 -9.55
N SER A 250 2.50 1.03 -8.43
CA SER A 250 3.60 0.06 -8.34
C SER A 250 3.17 -1.38 -8.64
N GLN A 251 1.94 -1.71 -8.33
CA GLN A 251 1.36 -3.04 -8.52
C GLN A 251 1.02 -3.30 -10.00
N LEU A 252 0.46 -2.32 -10.70
CA LEU A 252 0.08 -2.44 -12.11
C LEU A 252 1.27 -2.47 -13.08
N LEU A 253 2.47 -2.11 -12.62
CA LEU A 253 3.68 -2.20 -13.43
C LEU A 253 4.19 -3.64 -13.62
N ASP A 254 3.68 -4.60 -12.85
CA ASP A 254 3.96 -6.03 -13.02
C ASP A 254 3.22 -6.56 -14.25
N GLU A 255 3.96 -6.90 -15.29
CA GLU A 255 3.40 -7.42 -16.55
C GLU A 255 2.57 -8.71 -16.35
N SER A 256 2.82 -9.45 -15.27
CA SER A 256 2.04 -10.65 -14.94
C SER A 256 0.59 -10.34 -14.59
N LEU A 257 0.27 -9.10 -14.16
CA LEU A 257 -1.07 -8.67 -13.78
C LEU A 257 -1.89 -8.08 -14.94
N TYR A 258 -1.26 -7.87 -16.10
CA TYR A 258 -1.98 -7.30 -17.26
C TYR A 258 -3.15 -8.18 -17.71
N ALA A 259 -2.95 -9.49 -17.74
CA ALA A 259 -3.98 -10.43 -18.17
C ALA A 259 -5.21 -10.40 -17.25
N ILE A 260 -5.00 -10.38 -15.94
CA ILE A 260 -6.10 -10.32 -14.96
C ILE A 260 -6.80 -8.94 -14.99
N ALA A 261 -6.06 -7.85 -15.17
CA ALA A 261 -6.64 -6.52 -15.33
C ALA A 261 -7.55 -6.45 -16.57
N LEU A 262 -7.14 -7.06 -17.69
CA LEU A 262 -7.95 -7.15 -18.91
C LEU A 262 -9.19 -8.03 -18.68
N GLU A 263 -9.07 -9.14 -17.96
CA GLU A 263 -10.18 -10.02 -17.61
C GLU A 263 -11.22 -9.29 -16.76
N LEU A 264 -10.79 -8.57 -15.72
CA LEU A 264 -11.66 -7.74 -14.87
C LEU A 264 -12.40 -6.67 -15.68
N LYS A 265 -11.70 -5.97 -16.58
CA LYS A 265 -12.34 -5.00 -17.47
C LYS A 265 -13.39 -5.65 -18.38
N ASN A 266 -13.07 -6.81 -18.97
CA ASN A 266 -14.00 -7.55 -19.85
C ASN A 266 -15.20 -8.09 -19.06
N ALA A 267 -15.03 -8.36 -17.75
CA ALA A 267 -16.11 -8.71 -16.84
C ALA A 267 -17.00 -7.49 -16.48
N GLY A 268 -16.61 -6.29 -16.88
CA GLY A 268 -17.38 -5.07 -16.70
C GLY A 268 -16.98 -4.22 -15.49
N PHE A 269 -15.94 -4.56 -14.76
CA PHE A 269 -15.41 -3.73 -13.69
C PHE A 269 -14.65 -2.53 -14.21
N ALA A 270 -14.76 -1.37 -13.55
CA ALA A 270 -13.86 -0.26 -13.75
C ALA A 270 -12.58 -0.47 -12.95
N LEU A 271 -11.43 -0.07 -13.51
CA LEU A 271 -10.13 -0.14 -12.82
C LEU A 271 -9.59 1.27 -12.64
N SER A 272 -9.10 1.58 -11.44
CA SER A 272 -8.46 2.84 -11.09
C SER A 272 -7.02 2.59 -10.66
N ILE A 273 -6.11 3.47 -11.05
CA ILE A 273 -4.74 3.50 -10.53
C ILE A 273 -4.71 4.43 -9.34
N ASP A 274 -4.35 3.89 -8.18
CA ASP A 274 -4.18 4.63 -6.94
C ASP A 274 -2.73 5.08 -6.72
N ASP A 275 -2.54 6.12 -5.89
CA ASP A 275 -1.24 6.73 -5.54
C ASP A 275 -0.41 7.17 -6.76
N PHE A 276 -1.06 7.61 -7.86
CA PHE A 276 -0.35 7.92 -9.09
C PHE A 276 0.56 9.14 -8.96
N GLY A 277 1.81 8.97 -9.44
CA GLY A 277 2.87 9.99 -9.42
C GLY A 277 3.91 9.77 -8.31
N THR A 278 3.70 8.84 -7.40
CA THR A 278 4.68 8.52 -6.33
C THR A 278 5.72 7.47 -6.79
N GLY A 279 5.46 6.80 -7.91
CA GLY A 279 6.29 5.74 -8.47
C GLY A 279 7.04 6.13 -9.75
N HIS A 280 7.62 5.13 -10.41
CA HIS A 280 8.37 5.28 -11.68
C HIS A 280 7.57 4.72 -12.86
N SER A 281 6.39 5.27 -13.11
CA SER A 281 5.55 4.78 -14.22
C SER A 281 6.14 5.06 -15.60
N SER A 282 6.23 4.00 -16.40
CA SER A 282 6.47 4.15 -17.82
C SER A 282 5.16 4.52 -18.53
N LEU A 283 5.11 5.68 -19.19
CA LEU A 283 3.98 6.14 -19.99
C LEU A 283 3.54 5.10 -21.05
N ILE A 284 4.50 4.31 -21.55
CA ILE A 284 4.22 3.24 -22.53
C ILE A 284 3.40 2.12 -21.88
N LYS A 285 3.71 1.78 -20.64
CA LYS A 285 2.95 0.77 -19.89
C LYS A 285 1.57 1.28 -19.54
N LEU A 286 1.46 2.49 -19.03
CA LEU A 286 0.18 3.12 -18.68
C LEU A 286 -0.80 3.13 -19.88
N LYS A 287 -0.34 3.48 -21.07
CA LYS A 287 -1.16 3.46 -22.31
C LYS A 287 -1.76 2.10 -22.62
N ARG A 288 -1.14 1.01 -22.19
CA ARG A 288 -1.60 -0.36 -22.45
C ARG A 288 -2.53 -0.89 -21.38
N LEU A 289 -2.48 -0.32 -20.17
CA LEU A 289 -3.30 -0.80 -19.07
C LEU A 289 -4.78 -0.58 -19.34
N PRO A 290 -5.64 -1.56 -19.04
CA PRO A 290 -7.08 -1.49 -19.28
C PRO A 290 -7.81 -0.70 -18.18
N VAL A 291 -7.24 0.43 -17.73
CA VAL A 291 -7.78 1.27 -16.67
C VAL A 291 -8.72 2.34 -17.22
N SER A 292 -9.56 2.89 -16.38
CA SER A 292 -10.53 3.94 -16.69
C SER A 292 -10.33 5.22 -15.88
N GLU A 293 -9.54 5.15 -14.80
CA GLU A 293 -9.40 6.24 -13.84
C GLU A 293 -7.99 6.31 -13.29
N LEU A 294 -7.53 7.52 -12.93
CA LEU A 294 -6.30 7.81 -12.19
C LEU A 294 -6.65 8.62 -10.93
N LYS A 295 -6.07 8.26 -9.79
CA LYS A 295 -6.17 9.02 -8.55
C LYS A 295 -4.87 9.78 -8.31
N ILE A 296 -4.96 11.10 -8.16
CA ILE A 296 -3.82 11.94 -7.79
C ILE A 296 -3.66 11.83 -6.28
N ASP A 297 -2.49 11.34 -5.84
CA ASP A 297 -2.17 11.17 -4.44
C ASP A 297 -2.24 12.49 -3.66
N LYS A 298 -2.75 12.40 -2.43
CA LYS A 298 -2.86 13.52 -1.47
C LYS A 298 -1.54 14.27 -1.22
N VAL A 299 -0.39 13.61 -1.39
CA VAL A 299 0.93 14.23 -1.21
C VAL A 299 1.09 15.43 -2.15
N PHE A 300 0.66 15.33 -3.41
CA PHE A 300 0.73 16.42 -4.39
C PHE A 300 -0.39 17.45 -4.21
N VAL A 301 -1.54 17.03 -3.70
CA VAL A 301 -2.69 17.94 -3.48
C VAL A 301 -2.48 18.80 -2.25
N ARG A 302 -1.81 18.29 -1.21
CA ARG A 302 -1.59 18.98 0.06
C ARG A 302 -0.92 20.34 -0.11
N ASP A 303 0.17 20.38 -0.87
CA ASP A 303 0.99 21.57 -1.01
C ASP A 303 0.78 22.30 -2.36
N ILE A 304 -0.22 21.92 -3.15
CA ILE A 304 -0.51 22.41 -4.51
C ILE A 304 -0.65 23.95 -4.61
N VAL A 305 -1.08 24.61 -3.53
CA VAL A 305 -1.23 26.08 -3.48
C VAL A 305 0.13 26.74 -3.34
N ALA A 306 1.01 26.19 -2.51
CA ALA A 306 2.29 26.79 -2.14
C ALA A 306 3.46 26.30 -3.01
N ASP A 307 3.46 25.03 -3.40
CA ASP A 307 4.54 24.42 -4.18
C ASP A 307 4.20 24.39 -5.67
N VAL A 308 5.11 24.98 -6.47
CA VAL A 308 4.99 25.02 -7.94
C VAL A 308 5.19 23.63 -8.54
N ASN A 309 6.08 22.79 -7.96
CA ASN A 309 6.36 21.47 -8.50
C ASN A 309 5.14 20.54 -8.33
N ASP A 310 4.51 20.55 -7.15
CA ASP A 310 3.30 19.75 -6.91
C ASP A 310 2.16 20.18 -7.84
N ARG A 311 2.06 21.49 -8.09
CA ARG A 311 1.10 22.06 -9.05
C ARG A 311 1.34 21.56 -10.48
N GLU A 312 2.59 21.57 -10.93
CA GLU A 312 2.96 21.09 -12.27
C GLU A 312 2.78 19.56 -12.40
N ILE A 313 3.02 18.80 -11.34
CA ILE A 313 2.73 17.35 -11.30
C ILE A 313 1.23 17.12 -11.47
N CYS A 314 0.38 17.76 -10.68
CA CYS A 314 -1.08 17.64 -10.80
C CYS A 314 -1.56 18.03 -12.20
N ALA A 315 -1.07 19.13 -12.77
CA ALA A 315 -1.41 19.57 -14.11
C ALA A 315 -0.99 18.55 -15.18
N THR A 316 0.21 17.97 -15.02
CA THR A 316 0.74 16.95 -15.94
C THR A 316 -0.08 15.67 -15.89
N VAL A 317 -0.44 15.20 -14.69
CA VAL A 317 -1.29 14.01 -14.51
C VAL A 317 -2.67 14.22 -15.15
N ASN A 318 -3.30 15.38 -14.94
CA ASN A 318 -4.58 15.71 -15.57
C ASN A 318 -4.48 15.76 -17.12
N ALA A 319 -3.41 16.37 -17.66
CA ALA A 319 -3.19 16.42 -19.11
C ALA A 319 -2.97 15.02 -19.70
N LEU A 320 -2.21 14.18 -19.00
CA LEU A 320 -1.96 12.79 -19.39
C LEU A 320 -3.25 11.97 -19.38
N ALA A 321 -4.01 12.01 -18.30
CA ALA A 321 -5.28 11.30 -18.16
C ALA A 321 -6.24 11.67 -19.29
N ARG A 322 -6.42 12.96 -19.57
CA ARG A 322 -7.24 13.45 -20.68
C ARG A 322 -6.75 12.93 -22.03
N THR A 323 -5.44 12.88 -22.28
CA THR A 323 -4.87 12.35 -23.53
C THR A 323 -5.17 10.86 -23.70
N LEU A 324 -5.23 10.11 -22.58
CA LEU A 324 -5.52 8.68 -22.55
C LEU A 324 -7.02 8.37 -22.45
N GLY A 325 -7.88 9.38 -22.28
CA GLY A 325 -9.32 9.19 -22.09
C GLY A 325 -9.68 8.61 -20.73
N LEU A 326 -8.89 8.93 -19.70
CA LEU A 326 -9.08 8.47 -18.32
C LEU A 326 -9.73 9.58 -17.47
N GLU A 327 -10.55 9.20 -16.52
CA GLU A 327 -11.09 10.09 -15.49
C GLU A 327 -10.01 10.36 -14.42
N VAL A 328 -10.12 11.49 -13.73
CA VAL A 328 -9.18 11.86 -12.65
C VAL A 328 -9.93 12.13 -11.37
N VAL A 329 -9.48 11.49 -10.28
CA VAL A 329 -9.90 11.78 -8.91
C VAL A 329 -8.75 12.45 -8.19
N ALA A 330 -8.95 13.64 -7.61
CA ALA A 330 -7.98 14.29 -6.76
C ALA A 330 -8.27 13.95 -5.29
N GLU A 331 -7.29 13.41 -4.61
CA GLU A 331 -7.40 13.00 -3.22
C GLU A 331 -6.84 14.04 -2.24
N GLY A 332 -7.32 13.97 -0.99
CA GLY A 332 -6.80 14.82 0.08
C GLY A 332 -7.11 16.31 -0.10
N VAL A 333 -8.22 16.64 -0.77
CA VAL A 333 -8.65 18.04 -0.90
C VAL A 333 -9.16 18.55 0.46
N GLU A 334 -8.46 19.52 1.04
CA GLU A 334 -8.74 20.05 2.37
C GLU A 334 -9.23 21.51 2.35
N THR A 335 -8.89 22.27 1.29
CA THR A 335 -9.23 23.68 1.21
C THR A 335 -9.94 24.02 -0.11
N GLU A 336 -10.71 25.10 -0.08
CA GLU A 336 -11.39 25.63 -1.27
C GLU A 336 -10.38 26.08 -2.33
N GLU A 337 -9.22 26.60 -1.92
CA GLU A 337 -8.17 27.05 -2.83
C GLU A 337 -7.58 25.88 -3.62
N GLN A 338 -7.33 24.74 -2.94
CA GLN A 338 -6.90 23.49 -3.61
C GLN A 338 -7.96 23.04 -4.62
N LEU A 339 -9.23 22.99 -4.22
CA LEU A 339 -10.33 22.60 -5.10
C LEU A 339 -10.39 23.47 -6.37
N GLN A 340 -10.32 24.79 -6.21
CA GLN A 340 -10.39 25.72 -7.34
C GLN A 340 -9.19 25.57 -8.30
N LEU A 341 -7.98 25.27 -7.76
CA LEU A 341 -6.81 24.97 -8.59
C LEU A 341 -7.03 23.69 -9.40
N LEU A 342 -7.47 22.62 -8.77
CA LEU A 342 -7.72 21.34 -9.41
C LEU A 342 -8.80 21.43 -10.50
N ILE A 343 -9.89 22.18 -10.24
CA ILE A 343 -10.94 22.45 -11.23
C ILE A 343 -10.36 23.18 -12.46
N ARG A 344 -9.51 24.20 -12.24
CA ARG A 344 -8.85 24.92 -13.36
C ARG A 344 -7.92 24.03 -14.18
N MET A 345 -7.33 23.01 -13.58
CA MET A 345 -6.51 22.01 -14.27
C MET A 345 -7.33 20.97 -15.03
N GLY A 346 -8.67 20.96 -14.85
CA GLY A 346 -9.58 20.05 -15.51
C GLY A 346 -9.87 18.76 -14.74
N CYS A 347 -9.58 18.72 -13.45
CA CYS A 347 -10.01 17.60 -12.60
C CYS A 347 -11.53 17.62 -12.43
N GLU A 348 -12.17 16.45 -12.47
CA GLU A 348 -13.62 16.32 -12.46
C GLU A 348 -14.18 15.72 -11.18
N ARG A 349 -13.39 14.92 -10.45
CA ARG A 349 -13.78 14.29 -9.20
C ARG A 349 -12.80 14.63 -8.08
N PHE A 350 -13.33 14.76 -6.87
CA PHE A 350 -12.60 15.24 -5.71
C PHE A 350 -12.99 14.45 -4.46
N GLN A 351 -12.01 14.12 -3.66
CA GLN A 351 -12.16 13.44 -2.38
C GLN A 351 -11.29 14.12 -1.33
N GLY A 352 -11.80 14.34 -0.12
CA GLY A 352 -10.99 14.94 0.93
C GLY A 352 -11.81 15.54 2.08
N TRP A 353 -11.11 16.03 3.07
CA TRP A 353 -11.70 16.58 4.29
C TRP A 353 -12.43 17.90 4.10
N LEU A 354 -12.20 18.60 3.00
CA LEU A 354 -13.02 19.75 2.62
C LEU A 354 -14.51 19.40 2.54
N PHE A 355 -14.81 18.16 2.15
CA PHE A 355 -16.18 17.65 2.02
C PHE A 355 -16.56 16.84 3.24
N ALA A 356 -15.92 15.67 3.43
CA ALA A 356 -16.16 14.79 4.56
C ALA A 356 -14.97 13.86 4.83
N PRO A 357 -14.74 13.46 6.08
CA PRO A 357 -13.96 12.27 6.38
C PRO A 357 -14.70 11.02 5.88
N ALA A 358 -14.06 9.86 5.98
CA ALA A 358 -14.74 8.60 5.77
C ALA A 358 -15.82 8.37 6.86
N LEU A 359 -17.04 8.09 6.42
CA LEU A 359 -18.25 8.04 7.25
C LEU A 359 -18.83 6.61 7.33
N PRO A 360 -19.44 6.21 8.44
CA PRO A 360 -20.29 5.02 8.47
C PRO A 360 -21.40 5.09 7.41
N PRO A 361 -21.87 3.94 6.88
CA PRO A 361 -22.86 3.91 5.79
C PRO A 361 -24.08 4.79 6.01
N ARG A 362 -24.65 4.76 7.23
CA ARG A 362 -25.84 5.55 7.56
C ARG A 362 -25.58 7.05 7.49
N GLN A 363 -24.43 7.52 7.98
CA GLN A 363 -24.08 8.94 7.91
C GLN A 363 -23.84 9.39 6.47
N LEU A 364 -23.21 8.54 5.64
CA LEU A 364 -23.05 8.84 4.23
C LEU A 364 -24.42 9.02 3.55
N THR A 365 -25.38 8.11 3.77
CA THR A 365 -26.71 8.20 3.18
C THR A 365 -27.45 9.47 3.61
N GLU A 366 -27.48 9.78 4.90
CA GLU A 366 -28.22 10.92 5.45
C GLU A 366 -27.65 12.28 4.99
N GLN A 367 -26.33 12.36 4.78
CA GLN A 367 -25.66 13.63 4.52
C GLN A 367 -25.28 13.85 3.04
N TRP A 368 -25.01 12.77 2.29
CA TRP A 368 -24.35 12.84 0.98
C TRP A 368 -25.10 12.17 -0.15
N LEU A 369 -25.96 11.17 0.09
CA LEU A 369 -26.69 10.52 -0.99
C LEU A 369 -28.03 11.22 -1.25
N GLN A 370 -28.41 11.26 -2.52
CA GLN A 370 -29.72 11.75 -2.96
C GLN A 370 -30.72 10.59 -3.03
N ARG A 371 -31.98 10.86 -2.68
CA ARG A 371 -33.04 9.88 -2.89
C ARG A 371 -33.40 9.78 -4.38
N GLN A 372 -33.64 8.59 -4.84
CA GLN A 372 -34.21 8.38 -6.18
C GLN A 372 -35.57 9.08 -6.25
N ALA A 373 -35.79 9.84 -7.34
CA ALA A 373 -37.13 10.36 -7.60
C ALA A 373 -38.10 9.16 -7.68
N PRO A 374 -39.29 9.24 -7.04
CA PRO A 374 -40.28 8.17 -7.17
C PRO A 374 -40.55 7.95 -8.66
N HIS A 375 -40.39 6.70 -9.13
CA HIS A 375 -40.82 6.36 -10.48
C HIS A 375 -42.30 6.75 -10.59
N ALA A 376 -42.59 7.76 -11.42
CA ALA A 376 -43.96 8.01 -11.81
C ALA A 376 -44.42 6.70 -12.50
N ALA A 377 -45.31 5.98 -11.84
CA ALA A 377 -45.93 4.80 -12.39
C ALA A 377 -46.64 5.25 -13.72
N GLN A 378 -46.11 4.79 -14.83
CA GLN A 378 -46.77 4.84 -16.12
C GLN A 378 -47.67 3.64 -16.26
#